data_2ca79b1b77e9989cdd9ea6bbc724fd47
#
_entry.id   2ca79b1b77e9989cdd9ea6bbc724fd47
#
_cell.length_a   1.000
_cell.length_b   1.000
_cell.length_c   1.000
_cell.angle_alpha   90.00
_cell.angle_beta   90.00
_cell.angle_gamma   90.00
#
_symmetry.space_group_name_H-M   'P 1'
#
loop_
_entity.id
_entity.type
_entity.pdbx_description
1 polymer ?
#
loop_
_entity_poly.entity_id
_entity_poly.type
_entity_poly.pdbx_seq_one_letter_code
_entity_poly.pdbx_strand_id
1 'polypeptide(L)'
;MIRKFFLALMIIAVVLTSACIGEEKSPTEQKNFPEVKAQSLFADVDYKIAQYLNDGTEYSVYLAYPQKSDETFIYNSKPMRSASMIKVFIMAAVMDKAAHGELDINETLTLRDSDKVDGAGILAGYPSGSELTVREIVELMIMHSDNTATNILIDRLGMSAINDYIQREGYGDTILPRKMMDYDAIAAGRENFSSVQDLGTFFKRLYNYECVGEEFDKIMLDFLVEQTDTDCFPAALPDKQIAHKTGALDGLYDDGGIIYSDAGDAVLVIMTENFTGEYNTIQHMKDFARAVID
;
A
#
# COMPACT_ATOMS: atom_id res chain seq x y z
N MET A 1 11.52 45.19 48.52
CA MET A 1 11.95 46.59 48.22
C MET A 1 11.90 46.79 46.74
N ILE A 2 10.83 47.53 46.21
CA ILE A 2 10.92 48.77 45.45
C ILE A 2 11.47 48.50 44.00
N ARG A 3 10.86 48.86 42.86
CA ARG A 3 9.84 49.90 42.48
C ARG A 3 9.28 49.59 41.10
N LYS A 4 7.98 49.81 40.96
CA LYS A 4 7.24 49.94 39.70
C LYS A 4 7.66 51.20 38.97
N PHE A 5 7.75 51.17 37.63
CA PHE A 5 7.62 52.36 36.79
C PHE A 5 6.58 52.11 35.71
N PHE A 6 5.48 52.87 35.83
CA PHE A 6 4.50 53.12 34.78
C PHE A 6 5.05 54.25 33.88
N LEU A 7 4.95 54.10 32.57
CA LEU A 7 5.09 55.23 31.66
C LEU A 7 3.82 55.32 30.81
N ALA A 8 3.08 56.36 31.03
CA ALA A 8 1.90 56.76 30.27
C ALA A 8 2.37 57.52 29.01
N LEU A 9 1.87 57.15 27.83
CA LEU A 9 2.09 57.89 26.59
C LEU A 9 0.80 58.62 26.22
N MET A 10 0.91 59.92 26.14
CA MET A 10 -0.13 60.93 25.84
C MET A 10 -0.39 60.93 24.32
N ILE A 11 -1.66 60.76 23.91
CA ILE A 11 -2.10 60.91 22.53
C ILE A 11 -2.45 62.36 22.28
N ILE A 12 -1.74 63.04 21.37
CA ILE A 12 -2.09 64.35 20.86
C ILE A 12 -2.88 64.15 19.55
N ALA A 13 -4.15 64.52 19.58
CA ALA A 13 -5.01 64.60 18.41
C ALA A 13 -4.75 65.91 17.68
N VAL A 14 -4.28 65.88 16.47
CA VAL A 14 -4.27 67.01 15.52
C VAL A 14 -5.41 66.83 14.53
N VAL A 15 -6.40 67.73 14.65
CA VAL A 15 -7.48 67.87 13.68
C VAL A 15 -7.00 68.82 12.59
N LEU A 16 -6.84 68.29 11.35
CA LEU A 16 -6.68 69.11 10.17
C LEU A 16 -7.89 68.89 9.27
N THR A 17 -8.71 69.92 9.19
CA THR A 17 -9.76 70.08 8.15
C THR A 17 -9.09 70.49 6.82
N SER A 18 -9.29 69.72 5.77
CA SER A 18 -9.00 70.17 4.42
C SER A 18 -10.08 69.71 3.44
N ALA A 19 -10.38 70.62 2.57
CA ALA A 19 -11.56 70.71 1.71
C ALA A 19 -11.61 69.66 0.60
N CYS A 20 -12.84 69.36 0.20
CA CYS A 20 -13.22 68.52 -0.92
C CYS A 20 -12.65 69.04 -2.27
N ILE A 21 -11.93 68.17 -2.97
CA ILE A 21 -11.84 68.19 -4.42
C ILE A 21 -12.24 66.79 -4.88
N GLY A 22 -13.37 66.73 -5.61
CA GLY A 22 -13.87 65.46 -6.16
C GLY A 22 -13.00 65.01 -7.33
N GLU A 23 -12.42 63.86 -7.23
CA GLU A 23 -11.96 63.06 -8.39
C GLU A 23 -12.93 61.91 -8.59
N GLU A 24 -13.63 61.95 -9.74
CA GLU A 24 -14.40 60.86 -10.30
C GLU A 24 -13.44 59.67 -10.56
N LYS A 25 -13.49 58.64 -9.69
CA LYS A 25 -12.87 57.37 -10.01
C LYS A 25 -13.79 56.60 -10.96
N SER A 26 -13.33 56.42 -12.19
CA SER A 26 -13.85 55.48 -13.17
C SER A 26 -13.98 54.08 -12.52
N PRO A 27 -15.08 53.36 -12.73
CA PRO A 27 -15.19 51.98 -12.23
C PRO A 27 -14.23 51.07 -12.99
N THR A 28 -13.18 50.63 -12.34
CA THR A 28 -12.37 49.52 -12.83
C THR A 28 -13.25 48.26 -12.82
N GLU A 29 -13.74 47.85 -13.97
CA GLU A 29 -14.32 46.53 -14.17
C GLU A 29 -13.28 45.49 -13.72
N GLN A 30 -13.47 44.90 -12.53
CA GLN A 30 -12.84 43.65 -12.14
C GLN A 30 -13.39 42.58 -13.12
N LYS A 31 -12.62 42.22 -14.13
CA LYS A 31 -12.86 41.02 -14.90
C LYS A 31 -12.70 39.83 -13.95
N ASN A 32 -13.82 39.31 -13.49
CA ASN A 32 -13.89 37.99 -12.85
C ASN A 32 -13.48 36.97 -13.93
N PHE A 33 -12.20 36.59 -13.95
CA PHE A 33 -11.79 35.39 -14.62
C PHE A 33 -12.46 34.23 -13.87
N PRO A 34 -13.14 33.30 -14.56
CA PRO A 34 -13.64 32.12 -13.90
C PRO A 34 -12.44 31.42 -13.25
N GLU A 35 -12.58 31.15 -11.93
CA GLU A 35 -11.65 30.32 -11.20
C GLU A 35 -11.59 28.98 -11.93
N VAL A 36 -10.49 28.68 -12.62
CA VAL A 36 -10.25 27.37 -13.20
C VAL A 36 -10.08 26.46 -11.99
N LYS A 37 -11.13 25.74 -11.62
CA LYS A 37 -11.02 24.67 -10.63
C LYS A 37 -9.94 23.73 -11.12
N ALA A 38 -8.89 23.56 -10.32
CA ALA A 38 -7.88 22.55 -10.61
C ALA A 38 -8.62 21.22 -10.89
N GLN A 39 -8.37 20.64 -12.04
CA GLN A 39 -8.97 19.37 -12.41
C GLN A 39 -8.49 18.35 -11.38
N SER A 40 -9.42 17.58 -10.78
CA SER A 40 -9.05 16.54 -9.82
C SER A 40 -8.04 15.61 -10.48
N LEU A 41 -7.00 15.23 -9.75
CA LEU A 41 -5.95 14.30 -10.20
C LEU A 41 -6.54 12.95 -10.67
N PHE A 42 -7.73 12.62 -10.20
CA PHE A 42 -8.44 11.37 -10.50
C PHE A 42 -9.69 11.55 -11.38
N ALA A 43 -9.82 12.70 -12.08
CA ALA A 43 -11.07 13.08 -12.77
C ALA A 43 -11.52 12.09 -13.87
N ASP A 44 -10.61 11.30 -14.42
CA ASP A 44 -10.86 10.35 -15.50
C ASP A 44 -10.73 8.86 -15.07
N VAL A 45 -10.42 8.60 -13.79
CA VAL A 45 -10.17 7.22 -13.33
C VAL A 45 -11.45 6.38 -13.38
N ASP A 46 -12.61 6.93 -13.02
CA ASP A 46 -13.89 6.21 -13.15
C ASP A 46 -14.18 5.81 -14.60
N TYR A 47 -13.86 6.69 -15.56
CA TYR A 47 -14.01 6.38 -16.99
C TYR A 47 -13.03 5.25 -17.40
N LYS A 48 -11.79 5.29 -16.95
CA LYS A 48 -10.79 4.23 -17.20
C LYS A 48 -11.20 2.89 -16.60
N ILE A 49 -11.78 2.88 -15.39
CA ILE A 49 -12.37 1.67 -14.79
C ILE A 49 -13.45 1.12 -15.73
N ALA A 50 -14.42 1.94 -16.13
CA ALA A 50 -15.49 1.52 -17.00
C ALA A 50 -15.00 1.06 -18.40
N GLN A 51 -13.87 1.57 -18.85
CA GLN A 51 -13.27 1.20 -20.13
C GLN A 51 -12.47 -0.10 -20.08
N TYR A 52 -11.68 -0.31 -19.02
CA TYR A 52 -10.70 -1.39 -18.95
C TYR A 52 -11.08 -2.53 -17.99
N LEU A 53 -11.83 -2.27 -16.93
CA LEU A 53 -12.19 -3.24 -15.90
C LEU A 53 -13.70 -3.61 -15.98
N ASN A 54 -14.12 -4.18 -17.12
CA ASN A 54 -15.54 -4.39 -17.42
C ASN A 54 -15.89 -5.77 -18.01
N ASP A 55 -15.06 -6.79 -17.77
CA ASP A 55 -15.23 -8.15 -18.29
C ASP A 55 -16.16 -9.04 -17.47
N GLY A 56 -16.83 -8.48 -16.47
CA GLY A 56 -17.69 -9.20 -15.51
C GLY A 56 -16.95 -9.72 -14.28
N THR A 57 -15.63 -9.56 -14.20
CA THR A 57 -14.83 -9.77 -12.99
C THR A 57 -15.19 -8.70 -11.96
N GLU A 58 -15.17 -9.06 -10.70
CA GLU A 58 -15.31 -8.11 -9.62
C GLU A 58 -13.96 -7.46 -9.32
N TYR A 59 -13.84 -6.16 -9.56
CA TYR A 59 -12.62 -5.39 -9.34
C TYR A 59 -12.78 -4.44 -8.16
N SER A 60 -11.69 -4.29 -7.39
CA SER A 60 -11.48 -3.22 -6.43
C SER A 60 -10.16 -2.53 -6.75
N VAL A 61 -10.09 -1.20 -6.62
CA VAL A 61 -8.92 -0.41 -7.00
C VAL A 61 -8.60 0.61 -5.92
N TYR A 62 -7.32 0.74 -5.59
CA TYR A 62 -6.74 1.86 -4.86
C TYR A 62 -5.68 2.50 -5.72
N LEU A 63 -5.73 3.82 -5.86
CA LEU A 63 -4.73 4.61 -6.60
C LEU A 63 -4.37 5.88 -5.82
N ALA A 64 -3.08 6.12 -5.66
CA ALA A 64 -2.54 7.35 -5.09
C ALA A 64 -1.28 7.79 -5.84
N TYR A 65 -1.01 9.09 -5.83
CA TYR A 65 0.22 9.68 -6.34
C TYR A 65 0.88 10.48 -5.21
N PRO A 66 1.66 9.82 -4.31
CA PRO A 66 2.12 10.42 -3.06
C PRO A 66 2.93 11.71 -3.22
N GLN A 67 3.65 11.86 -4.34
CA GLN A 67 4.40 13.08 -4.65
C GLN A 67 3.54 14.26 -5.13
N LYS A 68 2.30 13.99 -5.57
CA LYS A 68 1.42 15.00 -6.17
C LYS A 68 0.31 15.46 -5.24
N SER A 69 -0.20 14.57 -4.39
CA SER A 69 -1.34 14.84 -3.50
C SER A 69 -1.43 13.83 -2.36
N ASP A 70 -1.97 14.27 -1.23
CA ASP A 70 -2.39 13.37 -0.15
C ASP A 70 -3.69 12.62 -0.46
N GLU A 71 -4.44 13.05 -1.49
CA GLU A 71 -5.68 12.41 -1.92
C GLU A 71 -5.43 11.00 -2.43
N THR A 72 -6.44 10.15 -2.27
CA THR A 72 -6.46 8.78 -2.79
C THR A 72 -7.76 8.52 -3.52
N PHE A 73 -7.68 7.76 -4.61
CA PHE A 73 -8.85 7.24 -5.28
C PHE A 73 -9.09 5.80 -4.83
N ILE A 74 -10.31 5.49 -4.44
CA ILE A 74 -10.71 4.15 -3.97
C ILE A 74 -12.01 3.76 -4.69
N TYR A 75 -11.98 2.60 -5.34
CA TYR A 75 -13.13 2.02 -6.00
C TYR A 75 -13.48 0.66 -5.39
N ASN A 76 -14.73 0.49 -4.96
CA ASN A 76 -15.30 -0.78 -4.49
C ASN A 76 -14.49 -1.48 -3.38
N SER A 77 -13.86 -0.72 -2.45
CA SER A 77 -13.09 -1.33 -1.36
C SER A 77 -14.00 -2.07 -0.38
N LYS A 78 -13.64 -3.32 -0.12
CA LYS A 78 -14.30 -4.22 0.85
C LYS A 78 -13.36 -5.36 1.20
N PRO A 79 -13.60 -6.13 2.27
CA PRO A 79 -12.88 -7.37 2.50
C PRO A 79 -13.02 -8.35 1.34
N MET A 80 -11.90 -8.73 0.73
CA MET A 80 -11.78 -9.73 -0.34
C MET A 80 -10.75 -10.78 0.07
N ARG A 81 -10.80 -11.98 -0.51
CA ARG A 81 -9.81 -13.01 -0.27
C ARG A 81 -8.43 -12.48 -0.71
N SER A 82 -7.50 -12.39 0.23
CA SER A 82 -6.22 -11.71 0.01
C SER A 82 -5.17 -12.58 -0.68
N ALA A 83 -5.43 -13.88 -0.85
CA ALA A 83 -4.40 -14.80 -1.33
C ALA A 83 -3.03 -14.52 -0.68
N SER A 84 -1.98 -14.39 -1.51
CA SER A 84 -0.62 -14.06 -1.05
C SER A 84 -0.39 -12.57 -0.77
N MET A 85 -1.36 -11.69 -1.01
CA MET A 85 -1.24 -10.28 -0.63
C MET A 85 -1.12 -10.12 0.90
N ILE A 86 -1.70 -11.02 1.70
CA ILE A 86 -1.58 -11.01 3.18
C ILE A 86 -0.12 -11.03 3.67
N LYS A 87 0.82 -11.51 2.86
CA LYS A 87 2.24 -11.66 3.21
C LYS A 87 2.93 -10.31 3.45
N VAL A 88 2.44 -9.21 2.89
CA VAL A 88 3.00 -7.89 3.17
C VAL A 88 2.77 -7.48 4.62
N PHE A 89 1.63 -7.85 5.20
CA PHE A 89 1.34 -7.58 6.61
C PHE A 89 2.12 -8.51 7.56
N ILE A 90 2.36 -9.76 7.14
CA ILE A 90 3.23 -10.70 7.88
C ILE A 90 4.67 -10.17 7.88
N MET A 91 5.17 -9.72 6.73
CA MET A 91 6.49 -9.08 6.62
C MET A 91 6.60 -7.87 7.56
N ALA A 92 5.63 -6.98 7.53
CA ALA A 92 5.64 -5.80 8.38
C ALA A 92 5.57 -6.15 9.87
N ALA A 93 4.80 -7.17 10.27
CA ALA A 93 4.77 -7.65 11.65
C ALA A 93 6.11 -8.23 12.11
N VAL A 94 6.86 -8.93 11.22
CA VAL A 94 8.23 -9.39 11.49
C VAL A 94 9.15 -8.20 11.71
N MET A 95 9.11 -7.21 10.81
CA MET A 95 9.96 -6.03 10.89
C MET A 95 9.63 -5.15 12.09
N ASP A 96 8.36 -5.02 12.47
CA ASP A 96 7.92 -4.31 13.66
C ASP A 96 8.50 -4.95 14.93
N LYS A 97 8.45 -6.30 15.05
CA LYS A 97 9.09 -7.02 16.15
C LYS A 97 10.60 -6.80 16.20
N ALA A 98 11.24 -6.75 15.03
CA ALA A 98 12.67 -6.49 14.95
C ALA A 98 13.02 -5.05 15.37
N ALA A 99 12.25 -4.08 14.93
CA ALA A 99 12.43 -2.66 15.30
C ALA A 99 12.30 -2.43 16.82
N HIS A 100 11.46 -3.21 17.49
CA HIS A 100 11.30 -3.16 18.93
C HIS A 100 12.30 -4.04 19.73
N GLY A 101 13.22 -4.74 19.03
CA GLY A 101 14.20 -5.63 19.67
C GLY A 101 13.60 -6.91 20.22
N GLU A 102 12.39 -7.27 19.82
CA GLU A 102 11.69 -8.51 20.24
C GLU A 102 12.01 -9.70 19.32
N LEU A 103 12.66 -9.45 18.19
CA LEU A 103 13.10 -10.44 17.20
C LEU A 103 14.44 -9.99 16.59
N ASP A 104 15.37 -10.92 16.42
CA ASP A 104 16.59 -10.68 15.62
C ASP A 104 16.35 -11.22 14.20
N ILE A 105 16.33 -10.35 13.19
CA ILE A 105 16.17 -10.78 11.80
C ILE A 105 17.35 -11.62 11.29
N ASN A 106 18.48 -11.61 12.00
CA ASN A 106 19.65 -12.43 11.69
C ASN A 106 19.67 -13.74 12.49
N GLU A 107 18.72 -13.98 13.39
CA GLU A 107 18.59 -15.29 14.04
C GLU A 107 18.35 -16.38 12.99
N THR A 108 18.98 -17.54 13.19
CA THR A 108 18.90 -18.66 12.27
C THR A 108 17.81 -19.64 12.71
N LEU A 109 16.95 -20.02 11.77
CA LEU A 109 15.92 -21.07 11.95
C LEU A 109 16.29 -22.28 11.09
N THR A 110 16.02 -23.47 11.63
CA THR A 110 16.28 -24.75 10.92
C THR A 110 15.01 -25.24 10.24
N LEU A 111 15.05 -25.43 8.92
CA LEU A 111 13.95 -25.99 8.14
C LEU A 111 13.74 -27.47 8.51
N ARG A 112 12.52 -27.84 8.83
CA ARG A 112 12.10 -29.23 9.09
C ARG A 112 11.21 -29.73 7.96
N ASP A 113 11.16 -31.05 7.77
CA ASP A 113 10.22 -31.62 6.77
C ASP A 113 8.76 -31.36 7.14
N SER A 114 8.46 -31.22 8.45
CA SER A 114 7.11 -30.85 8.94
C SER A 114 6.68 -29.43 8.61
N ASP A 115 7.61 -28.54 8.28
CA ASP A 115 7.34 -27.13 7.97
C ASP A 115 6.96 -26.95 6.50
N LYS A 116 7.28 -27.93 5.66
CA LYS A 116 7.11 -27.87 4.21
C LYS A 116 5.66 -28.04 3.81
N VAL A 117 5.18 -27.10 3.01
CA VAL A 117 3.84 -27.14 2.40
C VAL A 117 3.92 -26.92 0.90
N ASP A 118 2.89 -27.35 0.19
CA ASP A 118 2.77 -27.24 -1.26
C ASP A 118 2.46 -25.79 -1.71
N GLY A 119 2.34 -25.61 -3.02
CA GLY A 119 1.96 -24.37 -3.68
C GLY A 119 3.17 -23.51 -4.03
N ALA A 120 3.03 -22.18 -3.91
CA ALA A 120 4.06 -21.25 -4.33
C ALA A 120 5.30 -21.30 -3.43
N GLY A 121 6.46 -21.06 -4.02
CA GLY A 121 7.75 -20.95 -3.34
C GLY A 121 8.76 -22.02 -3.75
N ILE A 122 9.96 -21.89 -3.18
CA ILE A 122 11.10 -22.78 -3.47
C ILE A 122 11.62 -23.49 -2.21
N LEU A 123 11.31 -22.99 -1.02
CA LEU A 123 11.88 -23.45 0.24
C LEU A 123 11.47 -24.90 0.58
N ALA A 124 10.28 -25.35 0.16
CA ALA A 124 9.86 -26.74 0.33
C ALA A 124 10.82 -27.73 -0.38
N GLY A 125 11.53 -27.29 -1.42
CA GLY A 125 12.54 -28.08 -2.14
C GLY A 125 13.91 -28.15 -1.47
N TYR A 126 14.15 -27.35 -0.44
CA TYR A 126 15.44 -27.33 0.28
C TYR A 126 15.59 -28.59 1.15
N PRO A 127 16.84 -29.06 1.39
CA PRO A 127 17.07 -30.17 2.30
C PRO A 127 16.55 -29.86 3.72
N SER A 128 15.98 -30.86 4.38
CA SER A 128 15.69 -30.78 5.83
C SER A 128 16.99 -30.57 6.59
N GLY A 129 16.97 -29.69 7.59
CA GLY A 129 18.18 -29.25 8.30
C GLY A 129 18.88 -28.04 7.69
N SER A 130 18.38 -27.48 6.56
CA SER A 130 18.86 -26.19 6.06
C SER A 130 18.64 -25.10 7.09
N GLU A 131 19.64 -24.26 7.28
CA GLU A 131 19.58 -23.11 8.18
C GLU A 131 19.43 -21.83 7.37
N LEU A 132 18.42 -21.03 7.72
CA LEU A 132 18.15 -19.73 7.09
C LEU A 132 17.90 -18.69 8.19
N THR A 133 18.37 -17.48 7.97
CA THR A 133 18.03 -16.34 8.83
C THR A 133 16.55 -15.97 8.66
N VAL A 134 15.96 -15.34 9.65
CA VAL A 134 14.60 -14.79 9.55
C VAL A 134 14.51 -13.84 8.34
N ARG A 135 15.54 -13.04 8.11
CA ARG A 135 15.63 -12.15 6.94
C ARG A 135 15.50 -12.91 5.61
N GLU A 136 16.27 -14.00 5.43
CA GLU A 136 16.20 -14.84 4.23
C GLU A 136 14.82 -15.50 4.07
N ILE A 137 14.19 -15.89 5.17
CA ILE A 137 12.84 -16.47 5.13
C ILE A 137 11.80 -15.42 4.71
N VAL A 138 11.90 -14.17 5.22
CA VAL A 138 11.04 -13.06 4.78
C VAL A 138 11.25 -12.75 3.29
N GLU A 139 12.50 -12.71 2.85
CA GLU A 139 12.87 -12.52 1.45
C GLU A 139 12.21 -13.56 0.56
N LEU A 140 12.34 -14.87 0.87
CA LEU A 140 11.68 -15.95 0.13
C LEU A 140 10.15 -15.81 0.13
N MET A 141 9.56 -15.45 1.27
CA MET A 141 8.11 -15.24 1.39
C MET A 141 7.61 -14.17 0.42
N ILE A 142 8.36 -13.08 0.25
CA ILE A 142 7.95 -11.95 -0.60
C ILE A 142 8.33 -12.20 -2.06
N MET A 143 9.61 -12.49 -2.36
CA MET A 143 10.11 -12.64 -3.72
C MET A 143 9.45 -13.79 -4.47
N HIS A 144 9.37 -14.97 -3.85
CA HIS A 144 8.80 -16.18 -4.47
C HIS A 144 7.39 -16.50 -4.00
N SER A 145 6.78 -15.62 -3.22
CA SER A 145 5.49 -15.92 -2.59
C SER A 145 5.49 -17.23 -1.80
N ASP A 146 6.61 -17.59 -1.15
CA ASP A 146 6.87 -18.90 -0.56
C ASP A 146 5.93 -19.21 0.61
N ASN A 147 5.14 -20.28 0.47
CA ASN A 147 4.16 -20.68 1.49
C ASN A 147 4.81 -21.34 2.71
N THR A 148 5.90 -22.10 2.50
CA THR A 148 6.66 -22.71 3.59
C THR A 148 7.31 -21.63 4.45
N ALA A 149 7.97 -20.66 3.81
CA ALA A 149 8.55 -19.49 4.49
C ALA A 149 7.49 -18.71 5.27
N THR A 150 6.31 -18.49 4.66
CA THR A 150 5.20 -17.82 5.31
C THR A 150 4.77 -18.52 6.60
N ASN A 151 4.57 -19.84 6.53
CA ASN A 151 4.12 -20.62 7.68
C ASN A 151 5.17 -20.68 8.80
N ILE A 152 6.45 -20.75 8.47
CA ILE A 152 7.55 -20.67 9.46
C ILE A 152 7.49 -19.34 10.21
N LEU A 153 7.26 -18.21 9.50
CA LEU A 153 7.15 -16.89 10.13
C LEU A 153 5.87 -16.76 10.99
N ILE A 154 4.75 -17.32 10.51
CA ILE A 154 3.51 -17.37 11.32
C ILE A 154 3.74 -18.18 12.61
N ASP A 155 4.46 -19.30 12.54
CA ASP A 155 4.78 -20.11 13.72
C ASP A 155 5.76 -19.40 14.65
N ARG A 156 6.73 -18.67 14.09
CA ARG A 156 7.74 -17.94 14.87
C ARG A 156 7.14 -16.77 15.65
N LEU A 157 6.21 -16.02 15.06
CA LEU A 157 5.57 -14.86 15.69
C LEU A 157 4.31 -15.23 16.48
N GLY A 158 3.58 -16.22 16.00
CA GLY A 158 2.20 -16.50 16.41
C GLY A 158 1.19 -15.69 15.60
N MET A 159 0.14 -16.36 15.13
CA MET A 159 -0.94 -15.75 14.32
C MET A 159 -1.62 -14.59 15.06
N SER A 160 -1.79 -14.70 16.39
CA SER A 160 -2.36 -13.62 17.21
C SER A 160 -1.52 -12.36 17.16
N ALA A 161 -0.19 -12.47 17.31
CA ALA A 161 0.70 -11.31 17.29
C ALA A 161 0.70 -10.59 15.92
N ILE A 162 0.55 -11.35 14.82
CA ILE A 162 0.40 -10.78 13.48
C ILE A 162 -0.93 -10.03 13.37
N ASN A 163 -2.03 -10.62 13.83
CA ASN A 163 -3.33 -9.95 13.82
C ASN A 163 -3.38 -8.75 14.76
N ASP A 164 -2.70 -8.80 15.90
CA ASP A 164 -2.57 -7.66 16.82
C ASP A 164 -1.82 -6.49 16.15
N TYR A 165 -0.77 -6.79 15.37
CA TYR A 165 -0.09 -5.77 14.53
C TYR A 165 -1.06 -5.17 13.51
N ILE A 166 -1.75 -6.01 12.72
CA ILE A 166 -2.72 -5.59 11.70
C ILE A 166 -3.76 -4.63 12.29
N GLN A 167 -4.35 -4.99 13.43
CA GLN A 167 -5.38 -4.17 14.09
C GLN A 167 -4.81 -2.88 14.69
N ARG A 168 -3.63 -2.95 15.32
CA ARG A 168 -2.97 -1.78 15.92
C ARG A 168 -2.65 -0.73 14.87
N GLU A 169 -2.24 -1.17 13.66
CA GLU A 169 -1.93 -0.28 12.55
C GLU A 169 -3.17 0.23 11.79
N GLY A 170 -4.37 -0.23 12.16
CA GLY A 170 -5.63 0.27 11.63
C GLY A 170 -6.06 -0.36 10.30
N TYR A 171 -5.53 -1.54 9.96
CA TYR A 171 -5.94 -2.32 8.78
C TYR A 171 -7.22 -3.11 9.11
N GLY A 172 -8.38 -2.42 9.03
CA GLY A 172 -9.65 -2.91 9.56
C GLY A 172 -10.29 -4.05 8.77
N ASP A 173 -9.99 -4.18 7.50
CA ASP A 173 -10.51 -5.21 6.59
C ASP A 173 -9.57 -6.41 6.48
N THR A 174 -8.39 -6.36 7.13
CA THR A 174 -7.35 -7.36 7.01
C THR A 174 -7.35 -8.30 8.21
N ILE A 175 -7.37 -9.60 7.94
CA ILE A 175 -7.31 -10.64 8.98
C ILE A 175 -6.60 -11.89 8.47
N LEU A 176 -5.76 -12.49 9.33
CA LEU A 176 -5.04 -13.75 9.10
C LEU A 176 -5.58 -14.84 10.04
N PRO A 177 -6.67 -15.57 9.71
CA PRO A 177 -7.23 -16.64 10.55
C PRO A 177 -6.69 -18.04 10.23
N ARG A 178 -5.87 -18.20 9.18
CA ARG A 178 -5.29 -19.49 8.77
C ARG A 178 -3.89 -19.36 8.20
N LYS A 179 -3.14 -20.44 8.26
CA LYS A 179 -1.87 -20.61 7.56
C LYS A 179 -2.07 -20.80 6.05
N MET A 180 -0.97 -20.71 5.30
CA MET A 180 -0.95 -21.08 3.89
C MET A 180 -1.19 -22.59 3.77
N MET A 181 -1.98 -23.00 2.75
CA MET A 181 -2.30 -24.40 2.44
C MET A 181 -3.00 -25.17 3.59
N ASP A 182 -3.62 -24.49 4.55
CA ASP A 182 -4.44 -25.10 5.60
C ASP A 182 -5.83 -25.46 5.06
N TYR A 183 -5.92 -26.59 4.38
CA TYR A 183 -7.14 -27.07 3.74
C TYR A 183 -8.29 -27.34 4.73
N ASP A 184 -7.97 -27.74 5.95
CA ASP A 184 -8.99 -27.96 6.99
C ASP A 184 -9.61 -26.63 7.44
N ALA A 185 -8.80 -25.60 7.57
CA ALA A 185 -9.28 -24.26 7.85
C ALA A 185 -10.14 -23.71 6.71
N ILE A 186 -9.69 -23.89 5.46
CA ILE A 186 -10.45 -23.48 4.26
C ILE A 186 -11.79 -24.19 4.20
N ALA A 187 -11.82 -25.51 4.39
CA ALA A 187 -13.07 -26.30 4.42
C ALA A 187 -14.01 -25.88 5.56
N ALA A 188 -13.47 -25.32 6.65
CA ALA A 188 -14.23 -24.76 7.76
C ALA A 188 -14.65 -23.28 7.52
N GLY A 189 -14.43 -22.74 6.32
CA GLY A 189 -14.79 -21.36 5.94
C GLY A 189 -13.88 -20.28 6.52
N ARG A 190 -12.71 -20.63 7.05
CA ARG A 190 -11.70 -19.66 7.46
C ARG A 190 -10.85 -19.27 6.27
N GLU A 191 -10.81 -17.97 5.95
CA GLU A 191 -10.05 -17.42 4.83
C GLU A 191 -9.29 -16.17 5.26
N ASN A 192 -8.15 -15.90 4.61
CA ASN A 192 -7.39 -14.68 4.80
C ASN A 192 -8.01 -13.57 3.95
N PHE A 193 -8.30 -12.44 4.55
CA PHE A 193 -8.93 -11.30 3.90
C PHE A 193 -8.05 -10.05 3.98
N SER A 194 -8.21 -9.18 3.01
CA SER A 194 -7.74 -7.80 3.01
C SER A 194 -8.63 -6.94 2.10
N SER A 195 -8.33 -5.65 1.98
CA SER A 195 -8.98 -4.76 1.03
C SER A 195 -7.96 -3.90 0.30
N VAL A 196 -8.38 -3.32 -0.83
CA VAL A 196 -7.52 -2.37 -1.56
C VAL A 196 -7.21 -1.14 -0.71
N GLN A 197 -8.10 -0.75 0.21
CA GLN A 197 -7.86 0.35 1.13
C GLN A 197 -6.72 0.01 2.10
N ASP A 198 -6.74 -1.16 2.73
CA ASP A 198 -5.70 -1.57 3.68
C ASP A 198 -4.35 -1.78 3.00
N LEU A 199 -4.35 -2.50 1.87
CA LEU A 199 -3.14 -2.72 1.07
C LEU A 199 -2.58 -1.41 0.51
N GLY A 200 -3.42 -0.55 -0.04
CA GLY A 200 -3.01 0.76 -0.56
C GLY A 200 -2.47 1.66 0.55
N THR A 201 -3.09 1.65 1.73
CA THR A 201 -2.59 2.37 2.91
C THR A 201 -1.23 1.83 3.34
N PHE A 202 -1.05 0.50 3.35
CA PHE A 202 0.24 -0.13 3.64
C PHE A 202 1.32 0.34 2.67
N PHE A 203 1.09 0.23 1.36
CA PHE A 203 2.08 0.63 0.35
C PHE A 203 2.35 2.15 0.37
N LYS A 204 1.34 2.99 0.64
CA LYS A 204 1.54 4.44 0.78
C LYS A 204 2.40 4.78 1.99
N ARG A 205 2.17 4.13 3.15
CA ARG A 205 3.03 4.27 4.33
C ARG A 205 4.45 3.78 4.06
N LEU A 206 4.58 2.62 3.40
CA LEU A 206 5.88 2.06 3.05
C LEU A 206 6.68 2.99 2.13
N TYR A 207 6.02 3.59 1.15
CA TYR A 207 6.61 4.60 0.27
C TYR A 207 7.18 5.79 1.06
N ASN A 208 6.46 6.23 2.10
CA ASN A 208 6.86 7.36 2.96
C ASN A 208 7.81 6.97 4.10
N TYR A 209 8.21 5.70 4.22
CA TYR A 209 8.95 5.15 5.36
C TYR A 209 8.22 5.31 6.71
N GLU A 210 6.90 5.15 6.70
CA GLU A 210 5.99 5.33 7.84
C GLU A 210 5.32 4.01 8.29
N CYS A 211 5.76 2.85 7.80
CA CYS A 211 5.24 1.55 8.19
C CYS A 211 5.81 1.09 9.55
N VAL A 212 7.15 0.94 9.59
CA VAL A 212 7.90 0.44 10.76
C VAL A 212 9.01 1.44 11.11
N GLY A 213 9.53 2.13 10.11
CA GLY A 213 10.61 3.09 10.18
C GLY A 213 11.61 2.90 9.04
N GLU A 214 12.34 3.96 8.73
CA GLU A 214 13.14 4.09 7.50
C GLU A 214 14.07 2.89 7.24
N GLU A 215 14.73 2.36 8.28
CA GLU A 215 15.66 1.24 8.16
C GLU A 215 14.96 -0.04 7.67
N PHE A 216 13.87 -0.42 8.34
CA PHE A 216 13.13 -1.65 8.03
C PHE A 216 12.25 -1.50 6.80
N ASP A 217 11.72 -0.32 6.56
CA ASP A 217 10.90 -0.04 5.37
C ASP A 217 11.74 -0.13 4.08
N LYS A 218 13.02 0.29 4.11
CA LYS A 218 13.95 0.06 2.99
C LYS A 218 14.19 -1.43 2.72
N ILE A 219 14.35 -2.23 3.77
CA ILE A 219 14.50 -3.69 3.62
C ILE A 219 13.25 -4.31 2.99
N MET A 220 12.07 -3.87 3.42
CA MET A 220 10.80 -4.35 2.85
C MET A 220 10.64 -3.96 1.38
N LEU A 221 11.03 -2.73 1.02
CA LEU A 221 11.01 -2.25 -0.36
C LEU A 221 11.97 -3.06 -1.25
N ASP A 222 13.18 -3.35 -0.77
CA ASP A 222 14.16 -4.17 -1.51
C ASP A 222 13.57 -5.54 -1.85
N PHE A 223 12.91 -6.22 -0.91
CA PHE A 223 12.27 -7.52 -1.17
C PHE A 223 11.11 -7.42 -2.16
N LEU A 224 10.33 -6.34 -2.12
CA LEU A 224 9.20 -6.13 -3.02
C LEU A 224 9.63 -5.78 -4.44
N VAL A 225 10.77 -5.12 -4.62
CA VAL A 225 11.38 -4.85 -5.94
C VAL A 225 11.85 -6.13 -6.62
N GLU A 226 12.31 -7.10 -5.83
CA GLU A 226 12.82 -8.39 -6.32
C GLU A 226 11.71 -9.45 -6.51
N GLN A 227 10.44 -9.08 -6.50
CA GLN A 227 9.32 -9.98 -6.75
C GLN A 227 9.45 -10.68 -8.11
N THR A 228 9.34 -12.02 -8.11
CA THR A 228 9.59 -12.85 -9.30
C THR A 228 8.37 -13.10 -10.17
N ASP A 229 7.16 -12.83 -9.68
CA ASP A 229 5.94 -12.84 -10.50
C ASP A 229 5.84 -11.52 -11.26
N THR A 230 6.01 -11.55 -12.56
CA THR A 230 6.07 -10.38 -13.42
C THR A 230 4.92 -10.29 -14.42
N ASP A 231 3.87 -11.08 -14.24
CA ASP A 231 2.83 -11.27 -15.26
C ASP A 231 1.86 -10.08 -15.40
N CYS A 232 1.70 -9.25 -14.37
CA CYS A 232 0.76 -8.13 -14.38
C CYS A 232 1.45 -6.76 -14.48
N PHE A 233 1.71 -6.07 -13.38
CA PHE A 233 2.24 -4.69 -13.43
C PHE A 233 3.61 -4.59 -14.11
N PRO A 234 4.60 -5.46 -13.84
CA PRO A 234 5.88 -5.40 -14.55
C PRO A 234 5.74 -5.64 -16.06
N ALA A 235 4.88 -6.57 -16.47
CA ALA A 235 4.62 -6.80 -17.90
C ALA A 235 3.83 -5.63 -18.56
N ALA A 236 3.04 -4.88 -17.76
CA ALA A 236 2.37 -3.68 -18.26
C ALA A 236 3.33 -2.51 -18.44
N LEU A 237 4.30 -2.36 -17.55
CA LEU A 237 5.16 -1.20 -17.39
C LEU A 237 6.66 -1.62 -17.34
N PRO A 238 7.20 -2.20 -18.43
CA PRO A 238 8.51 -2.86 -18.42
C PRO A 238 9.69 -1.91 -18.20
N ASP A 239 9.49 -0.61 -18.39
CA ASP A 239 10.52 0.41 -18.21
C ASP A 239 10.49 1.05 -16.81
N LYS A 240 9.63 0.57 -15.90
CA LYS A 240 9.46 1.09 -14.55
C LYS A 240 10.02 0.12 -13.52
N GLN A 241 10.61 0.64 -12.45
CA GLN A 241 10.87 -0.15 -11.25
C GLN A 241 9.57 -0.27 -10.46
N ILE A 242 9.26 -1.46 -9.97
CA ILE A 242 8.02 -1.73 -9.26
C ILE A 242 8.32 -2.54 -8.00
N ALA A 243 7.95 -2.00 -6.84
CA ALA A 243 7.97 -2.71 -5.57
C ALA A 243 6.56 -3.25 -5.31
N HIS A 244 6.32 -4.55 -5.53
CA HIS A 244 4.97 -5.08 -5.54
C HIS A 244 4.82 -6.48 -4.93
N LYS A 245 3.59 -6.88 -4.72
CA LYS A 245 3.22 -8.24 -4.34
C LYS A 245 1.99 -8.67 -5.12
N THR A 246 2.01 -9.93 -5.58
CA THR A 246 0.87 -10.57 -6.23
C THR A 246 0.16 -11.55 -5.30
N GLY A 247 -1.08 -11.87 -5.64
CA GLY A 247 -1.89 -12.89 -4.99
C GLY A 247 -2.73 -13.64 -6.01
N ALA A 248 -2.74 -14.98 -5.96
CA ALA A 248 -3.54 -15.79 -6.86
C ALA A 248 -4.19 -16.97 -6.12
N LEU A 249 -5.46 -17.19 -6.39
CA LEU A 249 -6.26 -18.35 -6.02
C LEU A 249 -7.23 -18.64 -7.16
N ASP A 250 -7.94 -19.76 -7.07
CA ASP A 250 -9.01 -20.05 -8.02
C ASP A 250 -10.07 -18.94 -8.02
N GLY A 251 -10.25 -18.30 -9.16
CA GLY A 251 -11.18 -17.21 -9.38
C GLY A 251 -10.71 -15.80 -8.96
N LEU A 252 -9.45 -15.62 -8.56
CA LEU A 252 -8.87 -14.30 -8.28
C LEU A 252 -7.39 -14.20 -8.67
N TYR A 253 -6.98 -13.01 -9.09
CA TYR A 253 -5.60 -12.58 -9.24
C TYR A 253 -5.47 -11.12 -8.81
N ASP A 254 -4.55 -10.86 -7.91
CA ASP A 254 -4.32 -9.54 -7.33
C ASP A 254 -2.90 -9.07 -7.63
N ASP A 255 -2.72 -7.78 -7.84
CA ASP A 255 -1.40 -7.14 -7.87
C ASP A 255 -1.48 -5.76 -7.20
N GLY A 256 -0.47 -5.44 -6.40
CA GLY A 256 -0.45 -4.18 -5.67
C GLY A 256 0.95 -3.78 -5.27
N GLY A 257 1.24 -2.47 -5.36
CA GLY A 257 2.55 -1.98 -5.01
C GLY A 257 2.79 -0.52 -5.35
N ILE A 258 4.07 -0.17 -5.34
CA ILE A 258 4.62 1.14 -5.64
C ILE A 258 5.27 1.08 -7.02
N ILE A 259 4.84 1.94 -7.91
CA ILE A 259 5.37 2.08 -9.28
C ILE A 259 6.18 3.37 -9.33
N TYR A 260 7.49 3.24 -9.54
CA TYR A 260 8.39 4.38 -9.64
C TYR A 260 8.42 4.92 -11.07
N SER A 261 8.14 6.22 -11.25
CA SER A 261 8.03 6.84 -12.56
C SER A 261 8.53 8.28 -12.58
N ASP A 262 9.19 8.67 -13.66
CA ASP A 262 9.64 10.07 -13.89
C ASP A 262 8.47 11.06 -13.91
N ALA A 263 7.27 10.60 -14.30
CA ALA A 263 6.05 11.40 -14.28
C ALA A 263 5.45 11.58 -12.88
N GLY A 264 6.03 10.90 -11.88
CA GLY A 264 5.61 10.86 -10.48
C GLY A 264 5.21 9.44 -10.07
N ASP A 265 5.68 9.06 -8.89
CA ASP A 265 5.45 7.73 -8.35
C ASP A 265 3.98 7.50 -8.00
N ALA A 266 3.52 6.26 -8.14
CA ALA A 266 2.16 5.86 -7.83
C ALA A 266 2.11 4.66 -6.90
N VAL A 267 1.09 4.60 -6.06
CA VAL A 267 0.65 3.40 -5.36
C VAL A 267 -0.61 2.90 -6.06
N LEU A 268 -0.54 1.73 -6.64
CA LEU A 268 -1.66 1.07 -7.31
C LEU A 268 -1.89 -0.30 -6.69
N VAL A 269 -3.12 -0.58 -6.31
CA VAL A 269 -3.55 -1.92 -5.87
C VAL A 269 -4.83 -2.27 -6.62
N ILE A 270 -4.84 -3.45 -7.23
CA ILE A 270 -6.02 -4.03 -7.87
C ILE A 270 -6.24 -5.41 -7.26
N MET A 271 -7.39 -5.59 -6.64
CA MET A 271 -7.89 -6.90 -6.20
C MET A 271 -9.04 -7.33 -7.07
N THR A 272 -9.10 -8.64 -7.33
CA THR A 272 -10.15 -9.23 -8.17
C THR A 272 -10.83 -10.40 -7.47
N GLU A 273 -12.07 -10.66 -7.84
CA GLU A 273 -12.80 -11.85 -7.45
C GLU A 273 -13.76 -12.31 -8.54
N ASN A 274 -14.09 -13.60 -8.55
CA ASN A 274 -15.07 -14.20 -9.43
C ASN A 274 -14.76 -14.04 -10.94
N PHE A 275 -13.49 -14.00 -11.32
CA PHE A 275 -13.15 -13.95 -12.74
C PHE A 275 -13.52 -15.25 -13.44
N THR A 276 -13.83 -15.15 -14.73
CA THR A 276 -14.14 -16.30 -15.61
C THR A 276 -12.94 -16.73 -16.46
N GLY A 277 -11.86 -15.93 -16.48
CA GLY A 277 -10.66 -16.19 -17.27
C GLY A 277 -9.47 -15.37 -16.80
N GLU A 278 -8.55 -16.01 -16.07
CA GLU A 278 -7.37 -15.37 -15.47
C GLU A 278 -6.57 -14.55 -16.48
N TYR A 279 -6.25 -15.12 -17.64
CA TYR A 279 -5.48 -14.39 -18.68
C TYR A 279 -6.15 -13.07 -19.09
N ASN A 280 -7.46 -13.07 -19.32
CA ASN A 280 -8.18 -11.87 -19.73
C ASN A 280 -8.22 -10.85 -18.60
N THR A 281 -8.46 -11.28 -17.37
CA THR A 281 -8.47 -10.42 -16.18
C THR A 281 -7.11 -9.74 -16.01
N ILE A 282 -6.01 -10.48 -16.11
CA ILE A 282 -4.66 -9.91 -16.06
C ILE A 282 -4.43 -8.90 -17.20
N GLN A 283 -4.90 -9.17 -18.43
CA GLN A 283 -4.78 -8.18 -19.52
C GLN A 283 -5.57 -6.89 -19.22
N HIS A 284 -6.78 -6.99 -18.69
CA HIS A 284 -7.56 -5.83 -18.25
C HIS A 284 -6.85 -5.02 -17.17
N MET A 285 -6.28 -5.68 -16.17
CA MET A 285 -5.47 -5.02 -15.12
C MET A 285 -4.25 -4.31 -15.72
N LYS A 286 -3.56 -4.93 -16.68
CA LYS A 286 -2.40 -4.35 -17.39
C LYS A 286 -2.78 -3.11 -18.18
N ASP A 287 -3.88 -3.16 -18.92
CA ASP A 287 -4.36 -2.04 -19.73
C ASP A 287 -4.79 -0.86 -18.84
N PHE A 288 -5.45 -1.16 -17.71
CA PHE A 288 -5.79 -0.15 -16.72
C PHE A 288 -4.53 0.47 -16.08
N ALA A 289 -3.56 -0.34 -15.67
CA ALA A 289 -2.31 0.14 -15.07
C ALA A 289 -1.57 1.10 -16.03
N ARG A 290 -1.43 0.75 -17.32
CA ARG A 290 -0.87 1.68 -18.34
C ARG A 290 -1.66 2.97 -18.40
N ALA A 291 -2.98 2.88 -18.47
CA ALA A 291 -3.83 4.06 -18.64
C ALA A 291 -3.75 5.05 -17.45
N VAL A 292 -3.44 4.59 -16.25
CA VAL A 292 -3.36 5.47 -15.06
C VAL A 292 -1.94 5.89 -14.72
N ILE A 293 -0.90 5.20 -15.23
CA ILE A 293 0.50 5.50 -14.90
C ILE A 293 1.18 6.32 -16.01
N ASP A 294 0.91 6.03 -17.28
CA ASP A 294 1.45 6.75 -18.45
C ASP A 294 0.61 7.99 -18.79
#